data_50b5df806c473942e5385aa58c2f5df5
#
_entry.id   50b5df806c473942e5385aa58c2f5df5
#
_cell.length_a   1.000
_cell.length_b   1.000
_cell.length_c   1.000
_cell.angle_alpha   90.00
_cell.angle_beta   90.00
_cell.angle_gamma   90.00
#
_symmetry.space_group_name_H-M   'P 1'
#
loop_
_entity.id
_entity.type
_entity.pdbx_description
1 polymer ?
#
loop_
_entity_poly.entity_id
_entity_poly.type
_entity_poly.pdbx_seq_one_letter_code
_entity_poly.pdbx_strand_id
1 'polypeptide(L)'
;MVLKLYGLHASPYVRLVAAVLLEKQVPFELVPVDLANREHKSPEYLSKHPFGQIPCIVCYLLILFESATVIHSTCLFSLFVXLGQDDDGFILYESKAISYYIASKYPNQGTPLLPTGLEANALFQQAVAVEASHFNDHAIKAIREIINKK
;
A
#
# COMPACT_ATOMS: atom_id res chain seq x y z
N MET A 1 -1.18 1.66 -14.18
CA MET A 1 -1.50 2.00 -12.78
C MET A 1 -0.20 2.29 -12.05
N VAL A 2 -0.13 3.39 -11.32
CA VAL A 2 1.03 3.67 -10.45
C VAL A 2 0.54 3.74 -9.01
N LEU A 3 1.07 2.87 -8.17
CA LEU A 3 0.78 2.87 -6.74
C LEU A 3 1.81 3.74 -6.04
N LYS A 4 1.37 4.72 -5.28
CA LYS A 4 2.25 5.55 -4.45
C LYS A 4 2.12 5.13 -2.99
N LEU A 5 3.26 4.81 -2.39
CA LEU A 5 3.38 4.49 -0.96
C LEU A 5 3.98 5.71 -0.27
N TYR A 6 3.18 6.40 0.52
CA TYR A 6 3.61 7.60 1.25
C TYR A 6 4.18 7.19 2.60
N GLY A 7 5.42 7.62 2.87
CA GLY A 7 6.04 7.29 4.14
C GLY A 7 7.53 7.50 4.18
N LEU A 8 8.16 7.07 5.25
CA LEU A 8 9.60 7.18 5.46
C LEU A 8 10.22 5.79 5.45
N HIS A 9 11.28 5.60 4.69
CA HIS A 9 11.99 4.32 4.56
C HIS A 9 12.39 3.72 5.91
N ALA A 10 12.71 4.58 6.90
CA ALA A 10 13.09 4.12 8.24
C ALA A 10 11.91 3.52 9.05
N SER A 11 10.67 3.80 8.65
CA SER A 11 9.49 3.34 9.39
C SER A 11 9.28 1.83 9.21
N PRO A 12 9.15 1.06 10.30
CA PRO A 12 8.87 -0.37 10.18
C PRO A 12 7.53 -0.65 9.50
N TYR A 13 6.54 0.21 9.69
CA TYR A 13 5.23 0.04 9.06
C TYR A 13 5.27 0.29 7.56
N VAL A 14 6.08 1.25 7.10
CA VAL A 14 6.31 1.49 5.66
C VAL A 14 7.03 0.29 5.06
N ARG A 15 8.04 -0.24 5.77
CA ARG A 15 8.79 -1.43 5.31
C ARG A 15 7.89 -2.66 5.19
N LEU A 16 6.94 -2.83 6.12
CA LEU A 16 5.98 -3.93 6.04
C LEU A 16 5.19 -3.88 4.72
N VAL A 17 4.63 -2.72 4.40
CA VAL A 17 3.85 -2.54 3.15
C VAL A 17 4.76 -2.74 1.93
N ALA A 18 5.97 -2.15 1.95
CA ALA A 18 6.93 -2.30 0.85
C ALA A 18 7.31 -3.78 0.63
N ALA A 19 7.51 -4.54 1.71
CA ALA A 19 7.82 -5.97 1.62
C ALA A 19 6.68 -6.74 0.93
N VAL A 20 5.43 -6.44 1.29
CA VAL A 20 4.26 -7.08 0.66
C VAL A 20 4.18 -6.72 -0.83
N LEU A 21 4.42 -5.44 -1.18
CA LEU A 21 4.44 -5.00 -2.57
C LEU A 21 5.52 -5.73 -3.38
N LEU A 22 6.72 -5.88 -2.80
CA LEU A 22 7.83 -6.60 -3.44
C LEU A 22 7.51 -8.09 -3.60
N GLU A 23 7.00 -8.73 -2.56
CA GLU A 23 6.61 -10.15 -2.61
C GLU A 23 5.51 -10.41 -3.66
N LYS A 24 4.60 -9.46 -3.80
CA LYS A 24 3.55 -9.52 -4.82
C LYS A 24 4.00 -9.01 -6.18
N GLN A 25 5.26 -8.54 -6.32
CA GLN A 25 5.83 -8.01 -7.56
C GLN A 25 4.98 -6.85 -8.13
N VAL A 26 4.43 -6.02 -7.23
CA VAL A 26 3.63 -4.86 -7.61
C VAL A 26 4.55 -3.63 -7.66
N PRO A 27 4.68 -2.98 -8.81
CA PRO A 27 5.51 -1.78 -8.89
C PRO A 27 4.89 -0.63 -8.08
N PHE A 28 5.72 0.11 -7.38
CA PHE A 28 5.27 1.24 -6.58
C PHE A 28 6.34 2.33 -6.53
N GLU A 29 5.89 3.54 -6.26
CA GLU A 29 6.76 4.69 -5.98
C GLU A 29 6.70 5.00 -4.49
N LEU A 30 7.84 5.04 -3.82
CA LEU A 30 7.91 5.51 -2.43
C LEU A 30 7.99 7.04 -2.44
N VAL A 31 6.97 7.69 -1.89
CA VAL A 31 6.90 9.14 -1.77
C VAL A 31 7.30 9.49 -0.33
N PRO A 32 8.48 10.09 -0.12
CA PRO A 32 8.92 10.41 1.24
C PRO A 32 8.03 11.47 1.88
N VAL A 33 7.77 11.28 3.18
CA VAL A 33 6.98 12.23 3.99
C VAL A 33 7.90 12.81 5.05
N ASP A 34 8.02 14.13 5.07
CA ASP A 34 8.91 14.83 6.00
C ASP A 34 8.28 14.92 7.40
N LEU A 35 8.63 13.95 8.24
CA LEU A 35 8.11 13.90 9.61
C LEU A 35 8.73 15.02 10.49
N ALA A 36 9.98 15.44 10.17
CA ALA A 36 10.66 16.48 10.95
C ALA A 36 9.94 17.82 10.80
N ASN A 37 9.51 18.15 9.60
CA ASN A 37 8.75 19.37 9.32
C ASN A 37 7.23 19.15 9.45
N ARG A 38 6.82 18.03 10.04
CA ARG A 38 5.41 17.72 10.34
C ARG A 38 4.51 17.68 9.11
N GLU A 39 5.07 17.34 7.95
CA GLU A 39 4.29 17.20 6.71
C GLU A 39 3.07 16.28 6.89
N HIS A 40 3.25 15.21 7.69
CA HIS A 40 2.17 14.26 7.99
C HIS A 40 0.97 14.90 8.73
N LYS A 41 1.12 16.14 9.18
CA LYS A 41 0.04 16.90 9.84
C LYS A 41 -0.49 18.05 8.96
N SER A 42 0.00 18.18 7.74
CA SER A 42 -0.52 19.18 6.80
C SER A 42 -1.96 18.82 6.36
N PRO A 43 -2.77 19.82 6.01
CA PRO A 43 -4.12 19.55 5.50
C PRO A 43 -4.11 18.62 4.28
N GLU A 44 -3.12 18.78 3.40
CA GLU A 44 -2.97 17.92 2.22
C GLU A 44 -2.73 16.47 2.59
N TYR A 45 -1.88 16.20 3.59
CA TYR A 45 -1.61 14.83 4.02
C TYR A 45 -2.80 14.26 4.81
N LEU A 46 -3.44 15.10 5.65
CA LEU A 46 -4.59 14.67 6.45
C LEU A 46 -5.79 14.26 5.57
N SER A 47 -5.90 14.80 4.35
CA SER A 47 -6.91 14.32 3.40
C SER A 47 -6.67 12.88 2.94
N LYS A 48 -5.41 12.41 3.01
CA LYS A 48 -5.03 11.02 2.66
C LYS A 48 -5.04 10.10 3.88
N HIS A 49 -4.71 10.66 5.07
CA HIS A 49 -4.61 9.87 6.31
C HIS A 49 -5.12 10.72 7.47
N PRO A 50 -6.37 10.53 7.90
CA PRO A 50 -7.01 11.42 8.90
C PRO A 50 -6.26 11.53 10.23
N PHE A 51 -5.52 10.48 10.63
CA PHE A 51 -4.73 10.49 11.86
C PHE A 51 -3.34 11.10 11.68
N GLY A 52 -2.96 11.44 10.43
CA GLY A 52 -1.65 12.00 10.13
C GLY A 52 -0.53 11.06 10.57
N GLN A 53 -0.57 9.83 10.09
CA GLN A 53 0.44 8.79 10.34
C GLN A 53 0.96 8.24 9.02
N ILE A 54 2.01 7.44 9.05
CA ILE A 54 2.53 6.73 7.88
C ILE A 54 2.51 5.22 8.15
N PRO A 55 2.27 4.39 7.13
CA PRO A 55 2.07 4.73 5.71
C PRO A 55 0.61 4.98 5.31
N CYS A 56 0.44 5.56 4.12
CA CYS A 56 -0.78 5.41 3.34
C CYS A 56 -0.42 5.11 1.89
N ILE A 57 -1.36 4.51 1.15
CA ILE A 57 -1.21 4.30 -0.30
C ILE A 57 -2.26 5.09 -1.06
N VAL A 58 -1.90 5.52 -2.26
CA VAL A 58 -2.82 6.12 -3.22
C VAL A 58 -2.60 5.41 -4.56
N CYS A 59 -3.68 4.90 -5.12
CA CYS A 59 -3.66 4.24 -6.43
C CYS A 59 -4.09 5.24 -7.49
N TYR A 60 -3.24 5.44 -8.51
CA TYR A 60 -3.53 6.34 -9.62
C TYR A 60 -3.68 5.54 -10.91
N LEU A 61 -4.71 5.84 -11.65
CA LEU A 61 -4.84 5.36 -13.03
C LEU A 61 -3.98 6.26 -13.92
N LEU A 62 -2.91 5.71 -14.50
CA LEU A 62 -2.17 6.40 -15.55
C LEU A 62 -2.93 6.23 -16.86
N ILE A 63 -3.67 7.26 -17.23
CA ILE A 63 -4.21 7.35 -18.60
C ILE A 63 -3.06 7.84 -19.47
N LEU A 64 -2.35 6.92 -20.09
CA LEU A 64 -1.38 7.28 -21.12
C LEU A 64 -2.16 7.70 -22.35
N PHE A 65 -2.36 9.00 -22.50
CA PHE A 65 -2.75 9.56 -23.79
C PHE A 65 -1.52 9.49 -24.70
N GLU A 66 -1.30 8.34 -25.32
CA GLU A 66 -0.47 8.34 -26.51
C GLU A 66 -1.27 9.08 -27.58
N SER A 67 -0.71 10.18 -28.08
CA SER A 67 -1.24 10.90 -29.23
C SER A 67 -1.23 9.95 -30.43
N ALA A 68 -2.31 9.21 -30.56
CA ALA A 68 -2.52 8.39 -31.74
C ALA A 68 -2.91 9.32 -32.88
N THR A 69 -1.96 9.59 -33.74
CA THR A 69 -2.26 10.06 -35.09
C THR A 69 -3.29 9.12 -35.71
N VAL A 70 -4.35 9.72 -36.16
CA VAL A 70 -5.52 9.07 -36.76
C VAL A 70 -5.11 7.97 -37.74
N ILE A 71 -5.43 6.72 -37.44
CA ILE A 71 -5.50 5.67 -38.41
C ILE A 71 -6.88 5.00 -38.33
N HIS A 72 -7.51 4.99 -39.51
CA HIS A 72 -8.87 4.52 -39.81
C HIS A 72 -9.41 3.32 -39.08
N SER A 73 -10.59 3.52 -38.56
CA SER A 73 -11.75 2.60 -38.62
C SER A 73 -11.53 1.10 -38.33
N THR A 74 -12.19 0.62 -37.31
CA THR A 74 -12.62 -0.75 -36.98
C THR A 74 -11.88 -1.52 -35.88
N CYS A 75 -10.78 -1.03 -35.30
CA CYS A 75 -10.12 -1.75 -34.19
C CYS A 75 -10.20 -1.10 -32.81
N LEU A 76 -11.04 -0.10 -32.66
CA LEU A 76 -11.09 0.73 -31.44
C LEU A 76 -11.94 0.18 -30.28
N PHE A 77 -12.61 -0.97 -30.50
CA PHE A 77 -13.54 -1.47 -29.49
C PHE A 77 -12.91 -2.48 -28.51
N SER A 78 -11.73 -2.99 -28.83
CA SER A 78 -11.12 -4.05 -28.01
C SER A 78 -10.16 -3.53 -26.93
N LEU A 79 -9.78 -2.23 -27.00
CA LEU A 79 -8.83 -1.66 -26.04
C LEU A 79 -9.50 -1.04 -24.80
N PHE A 80 -10.83 -1.02 -24.77
CA PHE A 80 -11.59 -0.34 -23.72
C PHE A 80 -11.99 -1.23 -22.55
N VAL A 81 -11.62 -2.49 -22.60
CA VAL A 81 -12.12 -3.48 -21.63
C VAL A 81 -11.16 -3.75 -20.45
N UNK A 82 -10.30 -3.12 -20.48
CA UNK A 82 -9.49 -3.34 -19.47
C UNK A 82 -9.38 -2.28 -18.56
N LEU A 83 -10.14 -1.57 -18.66
CA LEU A 83 -10.11 -0.53 -17.66
C LEU A 83 -11.01 -0.95 -16.50
N GLY A 84 -10.45 -1.70 -15.60
CA GLY A 84 -11.10 -1.94 -14.32
C GLY A 84 -11.36 -0.61 -13.62
N GLN A 85 -12.59 -0.38 -13.24
CA GLN A 85 -13.11 0.90 -12.75
C GLN A 85 -12.68 1.27 -11.31
N ASP A 86 -11.77 0.52 -10.67
CA ASP A 86 -11.67 0.58 -9.21
C ASP A 86 -10.47 1.36 -8.64
N ASP A 87 -9.57 1.93 -9.46
CA ASP A 87 -8.31 2.44 -8.92
C ASP A 87 -8.10 3.96 -9.03
N ASP A 88 -9.12 4.71 -9.42
CA ASP A 88 -8.96 6.14 -9.64
C ASP A 88 -9.05 6.91 -8.31
N GLY A 89 -7.89 7.14 -7.71
CA GLY A 89 -7.79 7.90 -6.47
C GLY A 89 -8.09 7.11 -5.20
N PHE A 90 -8.12 5.77 -5.25
CA PHE A 90 -8.36 4.98 -4.06
C PHE A 90 -7.24 5.20 -3.05
N ILE A 91 -7.61 5.57 -1.84
CA ILE A 91 -6.70 5.88 -0.74
C ILE A 91 -6.93 4.87 0.39
N LEU A 92 -5.84 4.31 0.93
CA LEU A 92 -5.93 3.39 2.06
C LEU A 92 -4.80 3.66 3.04
N TYR A 93 -5.11 3.66 4.31
CA TYR A 93 -4.14 3.79 5.40
C TYR A 93 -4.27 2.58 6.34
N GLU A 94 -3.44 2.48 7.36
CA GLU A 94 -3.19 1.33 8.24
C GLU A 94 -2.38 0.23 7.53
N SER A 95 -1.13 0.06 7.94
CA SER A 95 -0.18 -0.83 7.25
C SER A 95 -0.70 -2.26 7.08
N LYS A 96 -1.43 -2.80 8.06
CA LYS A 96 -1.98 -4.16 7.98
C LYS A 96 -3.14 -4.24 6.99
N ALA A 97 -4.01 -3.21 6.97
CA ALA A 97 -5.10 -3.13 5.99
C ALA A 97 -4.54 -3.01 4.58
N ILE A 98 -3.52 -2.15 4.40
CA ILE A 98 -2.83 -1.99 3.11
C ILE A 98 -2.23 -3.32 2.66
N SER A 99 -1.51 -4.00 3.55
CA SER A 99 -0.87 -5.28 3.25
C SER A 99 -1.89 -6.35 2.83
N TYR A 100 -2.99 -6.43 3.57
CA TYR A 100 -4.08 -7.36 3.26
C TYR A 100 -4.73 -7.04 1.91
N TYR A 101 -4.99 -5.75 1.65
CA TYR A 101 -5.57 -5.30 0.39
C TYR A 101 -4.69 -5.69 -0.80
N ILE A 102 -3.38 -5.40 -0.71
CA ILE A 102 -2.43 -5.72 -1.79
C ILE A 102 -2.39 -7.23 -2.02
N ALA A 103 -2.28 -8.01 -0.95
CA ALA A 103 -2.22 -9.47 -1.05
C ALA A 103 -3.50 -10.06 -1.66
N SER A 104 -4.67 -9.46 -1.31
CA SER A 104 -5.97 -9.89 -1.84
C SER A 104 -6.18 -9.47 -3.29
N LYS A 105 -5.74 -8.27 -3.66
CA LYS A 105 -5.92 -7.72 -5.01
C LYS A 105 -5.09 -8.50 -6.05
N TYR A 106 -3.94 -9.02 -5.64
CA TYR A 106 -3.02 -9.72 -6.55
C TYR A 106 -2.84 -11.19 -6.12
N PRO A 107 -3.92 -11.99 -6.05
CA PRO A 107 -3.82 -13.34 -5.47
C PRO A 107 -2.90 -14.27 -6.27
N ASN A 108 -2.88 -14.13 -7.59
CA ASN A 108 -2.15 -15.00 -8.51
C ASN A 108 -0.81 -14.41 -8.96
N GLN A 109 -0.36 -13.31 -8.33
CA GLN A 109 0.89 -12.64 -8.68
C GLN A 109 1.87 -12.74 -7.50
N GLY A 110 3.13 -13.07 -7.79
CA GLY A 110 4.17 -13.19 -6.77
C GLY A 110 3.88 -14.27 -5.73
N THR A 111 4.41 -14.07 -4.53
CA THR A 111 4.27 -15.05 -3.43
C THR A 111 2.83 -15.08 -2.91
N PRO A 112 2.21 -16.27 -2.74
CA PRO A 112 0.92 -16.37 -2.06
C PRO A 112 1.08 -16.00 -0.57
N LEU A 113 0.47 -14.90 -0.17
CA LEU A 113 0.62 -14.37 1.20
C LEU A 113 -0.60 -14.59 2.08
N LEU A 114 -1.74 -14.95 1.50
CA LEU A 114 -2.96 -15.18 2.26
C LEU A 114 -3.34 -16.66 2.19
N PRO A 115 -3.74 -17.23 3.33
CA PRO A 115 -4.19 -18.63 3.33
C PRO A 115 -5.55 -18.77 2.66
N THR A 116 -5.78 -19.95 2.09
CA THR A 116 -7.08 -20.35 1.55
C THR A 116 -7.78 -21.28 2.56
N GLY A 117 -9.06 -21.15 2.69
CA GLY A 117 -9.84 -21.95 3.62
C GLY A 117 -10.12 -21.22 4.94
N LEU A 118 -11.28 -21.54 5.50
CA LEU A 118 -11.83 -20.82 6.65
C LEU A 118 -10.94 -20.91 7.89
N GLU A 119 -10.54 -22.14 8.24
CA GLU A 119 -9.74 -22.38 9.44
C GLU A 119 -8.35 -21.75 9.35
N ALA A 120 -7.69 -21.94 8.21
CA ALA A 120 -6.37 -21.34 7.98
C ALA A 120 -6.43 -19.81 8.03
N ASN A 121 -7.49 -19.22 7.45
CA ASN A 121 -7.69 -17.77 7.53
C ASN A 121 -7.97 -17.31 8.96
N ALA A 122 -8.74 -18.08 9.74
CA ALA A 122 -9.00 -17.76 11.15
C ALA A 122 -7.70 -17.74 11.96
N LEU A 123 -6.83 -18.74 11.76
CA LEU A 123 -5.51 -18.78 12.42
C LEU A 123 -4.60 -17.62 11.97
N PHE A 124 -4.66 -17.26 10.70
CA PHE A 124 -3.93 -16.10 10.18
C PHE A 124 -4.41 -14.81 10.86
N GLN A 125 -5.73 -14.60 10.95
CA GLN A 125 -6.29 -13.42 11.62
C GLN A 125 -5.96 -13.42 13.13
N GLN A 126 -5.95 -14.58 13.76
CA GLN A 126 -5.52 -14.70 15.15
C GLN A 126 -4.06 -14.25 15.31
N ALA A 127 -3.16 -14.68 14.43
CA ALA A 127 -1.76 -14.27 14.47
C ALA A 127 -1.59 -12.75 14.27
N VAL A 128 -2.36 -12.16 13.34
CA VAL A 128 -2.37 -10.72 13.11
C VAL A 128 -2.83 -9.97 14.37
N ALA A 129 -3.88 -10.47 15.03
CA ALA A 129 -4.40 -9.86 16.26
C ALA A 129 -3.39 -9.98 17.43
N VAL A 130 -2.77 -11.13 17.57
CA VAL A 130 -1.75 -11.36 18.62
C VAL A 130 -0.55 -10.41 18.40
N GLU A 131 -0.09 -10.29 17.15
CA GLU A 131 1.02 -9.37 16.84
C GLU A 131 0.64 -7.94 17.21
N ALA A 132 -0.58 -7.50 16.87
CA ALA A 132 -1.02 -6.14 17.15
C ALA A 132 -1.17 -5.86 18.64
N SER A 133 -1.73 -6.83 19.40
CA SER A 133 -2.12 -6.62 20.80
C SER A 133 -0.99 -6.92 21.79
N HIS A 134 -0.07 -7.82 21.46
CA HIS A 134 0.89 -8.34 22.42
C HIS A 134 2.35 -8.15 22.02
N PHE A 135 2.65 -7.95 20.74
CA PHE A 135 4.04 -7.85 20.28
C PHE A 135 4.42 -6.43 19.86
N ASN A 136 3.56 -5.78 19.08
CA ASN A 136 3.90 -4.54 18.37
C ASN A 136 4.39 -3.44 19.29
N ASP A 137 3.68 -3.19 20.41
CA ASP A 137 4.03 -2.11 21.33
C ASP A 137 5.42 -2.31 21.94
N HIS A 138 5.73 -3.54 22.31
CA HIS A 138 7.04 -3.87 22.89
C HIS A 138 8.15 -3.72 21.86
N ALA A 139 7.92 -4.19 20.64
CA ALA A 139 8.87 -4.06 19.53
C ALA A 139 9.15 -2.60 19.20
N ILE A 140 8.10 -1.78 19.10
CA ILE A 140 8.26 -0.34 18.78
C ILE A 140 8.98 0.41 19.91
N LYS A 141 8.70 0.08 21.17
CA LYS A 141 9.44 0.68 22.30
C LYS A 141 10.93 0.34 22.21
N ALA A 142 11.28 -0.92 21.96
CA ALA A 142 12.68 -1.34 21.81
C ALA A 142 13.36 -0.61 20.66
N ILE A 143 12.70 -0.49 19.51
CA ILE A 143 13.22 0.23 18.33
C ILE A 143 13.47 1.71 18.67
N ARG A 144 12.52 2.36 19.34
CA ARG A 144 12.66 3.78 19.74
C ARG A 144 13.84 3.98 20.70
N GLU A 145 14.03 3.08 21.64
CA GLU A 145 15.17 3.14 22.57
C GLU A 145 16.50 3.04 21.82
N ILE A 146 16.59 2.13 20.85
CA ILE A 146 17.81 1.96 20.04
C ILE A 146 18.10 3.22 19.24
N ILE A 147 17.05 3.82 18.62
CA ILE A 147 17.22 5.03 17.81
C ILE A 147 17.61 6.23 18.67
N ASN A 148 16.99 6.39 19.85
CA ASN A 148 17.22 7.56 20.71
C ASN A 148 18.57 7.51 21.44
N LYS A 149 19.23 6.34 21.51
CA LYS A 149 20.55 6.20 22.12
C LYS A 149 21.70 6.55 21.18
N LYS A 150 21.44 6.92 19.94
CA LYS A 150 22.41 7.40 18.96
C LYS A 150 22.43 8.92 18.91
#